data_8f56bcf585e8c7611154149cfd07d29a
#
_entry.id   8f56bcf585e8c7611154149cfd07d29a
#
_cell.length_a   1.000
_cell.length_b   1.000
_cell.length_c   1.000
_cell.angle_alpha   90.00
_cell.angle_beta   90.00
_cell.angle_gamma   90.00
#
_symmetry.space_group_name_H-M   'P 1'
#
loop_
_entity.id
_entity.type
_entity.pdbx_description
1 polymer ?
#
loop_
_entity_poly.entity_id
_entity_poly.type
_entity_poly.pdbx_seq_one_letter_code
_entity_poly.pdbx_strand_id
1 'polypeptide(L)'
;HVLLYFIGIVIPVVAGGYFLAYLYPLLGENLGISETNIGYSYLLNGVCIICLGGFLTKQLTRRLGQKGSLALAAVLYAGAFLIYAVWPGISTLMVLLVLLGASDSYGLPAQSTYYTDMKEVQAYGYDKAMGVYSLFENMSQVFGSFIFGIIYVNGVAVGLTIAGGVIFAAAVLFFLFGEKVDAGEESRA
;
A
#
# COMPACT_ATOMS: atom_id res chain seq x y z
N HIS A 1 -17.47 2.44 -10.54
CA HIS A 1 -16.34 3.05 -9.80
C HIS A 1 -15.73 2.10 -8.79
N VAL A 2 -16.53 1.27 -8.10
CA VAL A 2 -16.06 0.27 -7.12
C VAL A 2 -15.02 -0.69 -7.72
N LEU A 3 -15.24 -1.22 -8.92
CA LEU A 3 -14.28 -2.10 -9.58
C LEU A 3 -12.93 -1.38 -9.87
N LEU A 4 -13.00 -0.13 -10.32
CA LEU A 4 -11.80 0.68 -10.58
C LEU A 4 -11.01 0.94 -9.28
N TYR A 5 -11.71 1.12 -8.16
CA TYR A 5 -11.09 1.24 -6.85
C TYR A 5 -10.35 -0.04 -6.44
N PHE A 6 -10.97 -1.20 -6.59
CA PHE A 6 -10.29 -2.47 -6.28
C PHE A 6 -9.08 -2.72 -7.16
N ILE A 7 -9.22 -2.56 -8.48
CA ILE A 7 -8.11 -2.80 -9.44
C ILE A 7 -7.03 -1.72 -9.33
N GLY A 8 -7.41 -0.46 -9.08
CA GLY A 8 -6.49 0.67 -9.06
C GLY A 8 -5.75 0.87 -7.74
N ILE A 9 -6.35 0.49 -6.63
CA ILE A 9 -5.79 0.73 -5.29
C ILE A 9 -5.69 -0.55 -4.46
N VAL A 10 -6.81 -1.21 -4.15
CA VAL A 10 -6.80 -2.29 -3.14
C VAL A 10 -5.89 -3.43 -3.56
N ILE A 11 -6.10 -3.99 -4.74
CA ILE A 11 -5.32 -5.14 -5.20
C ILE A 11 -3.82 -4.81 -5.32
N PRO A 12 -3.40 -3.73 -6.01
CA PRO A 12 -1.98 -3.43 -6.16
C PRO A 12 -1.28 -3.07 -4.85
N VAL A 13 -1.93 -2.28 -3.98
CA VAL A 13 -1.32 -1.82 -2.73
C VAL A 13 -1.28 -2.94 -1.69
N VAL A 14 -2.37 -3.70 -1.52
CA VAL A 14 -2.40 -4.82 -0.58
C VAL A 14 -1.45 -5.94 -1.02
N ALA A 15 -1.44 -6.29 -2.31
CA ALA A 15 -0.46 -7.25 -2.84
C ALA A 15 0.97 -6.72 -2.64
N GLY A 16 1.20 -5.42 -2.88
CA GLY A 16 2.49 -4.75 -2.64
C GLY A 16 2.93 -4.81 -1.18
N GLY A 17 2.00 -4.65 -0.22
CA GLY A 17 2.27 -4.74 1.22
C GLY A 17 2.82 -6.11 1.66
N TYR A 18 2.49 -7.16 0.93
CA TYR A 18 3.03 -8.50 1.16
C TYR A 18 4.54 -8.61 0.89
N PHE A 19 5.14 -7.61 0.26
CA PHE A 19 6.59 -7.46 0.18
C PHE A 19 7.24 -7.55 1.56
N LEU A 20 6.69 -6.85 2.55
CA LEU A 20 7.22 -6.85 3.91
C LEU A 20 7.17 -8.25 4.54
N ALA A 21 6.08 -8.99 4.33
CA ALA A 21 5.90 -10.30 4.94
C ALA A 21 6.75 -11.39 4.27
N TYR A 22 7.04 -11.28 2.98
CA TYR A 22 7.65 -12.35 2.21
C TYR A 22 9.05 -12.00 1.68
N LEU A 23 9.17 -10.96 0.87
CA LEU A 23 10.41 -10.66 0.16
C LEU A 23 11.42 -9.90 1.03
N TYR A 24 10.96 -9.02 1.91
CA TYR A 24 11.82 -8.20 2.76
C TYR A 24 12.77 -9.02 3.63
N PRO A 25 12.35 -10.06 4.39
CA PRO A 25 13.26 -10.85 5.20
C PRO A 25 14.27 -11.60 4.33
N LEU A 26 13.86 -12.18 3.20
CA LEU A 26 14.77 -12.86 2.26
C LEU A 26 15.85 -11.93 1.71
N LEU A 27 15.48 -10.69 1.37
CA LEU A 27 16.46 -9.70 0.91
C LEU A 27 17.38 -9.24 2.03
N GLY A 28 16.87 -9.10 3.25
CA GLY A 28 17.66 -8.77 4.44
C GLY A 28 18.72 -9.84 4.72
N GLU A 29 18.33 -11.09 4.73
CA GLU A 29 19.24 -12.23 4.92
C GLU A 29 20.31 -12.30 3.80
N ASN A 30 19.91 -12.12 2.54
CA ASN A 30 20.86 -12.10 1.42
C ASN A 30 21.86 -10.96 1.49
N LEU A 31 21.50 -9.85 2.14
CA LEU A 31 22.39 -8.70 2.40
C LEU A 31 23.21 -8.86 3.70
N GLY A 32 23.07 -9.98 4.40
CA GLY A 32 23.80 -10.28 5.64
C GLY A 32 23.21 -9.61 6.89
N ILE A 33 21.96 -9.16 6.84
CA ILE A 33 21.26 -8.63 8.02
C ILE A 33 20.81 -9.81 8.88
N SER A 34 21.15 -9.79 10.17
CA SER A 34 20.72 -10.86 11.10
C SER A 34 19.20 -10.84 11.31
N GLU A 35 18.61 -12.00 11.60
CA GLU A 35 17.18 -12.14 11.90
C GLU A 35 16.69 -11.16 13.00
N THR A 36 17.52 -10.96 14.02
CA THR A 36 17.23 -9.98 15.09
C THR A 36 17.11 -8.57 14.56
N ASN A 37 17.99 -8.15 13.64
CA ASN A 37 17.95 -6.81 13.02
C ASN A 37 16.79 -6.69 12.04
N ILE A 38 16.40 -7.76 11.35
CA ILE A 38 15.15 -7.81 10.56
C ILE A 38 13.95 -7.59 11.49
N GLY A 39 13.92 -8.24 12.66
CA GLY A 39 12.90 -8.00 13.68
C GLY A 39 12.85 -6.55 14.15
N TYR A 40 13.99 -5.92 14.42
CA TYR A 40 14.03 -4.48 14.77
C TYR A 40 13.54 -3.57 13.63
N SER A 41 13.79 -3.94 12.39
CA SER A 41 13.26 -3.19 11.26
C SER A 41 11.73 -3.23 11.20
N TYR A 42 11.09 -4.35 11.52
CA TYR A 42 9.63 -4.42 11.64
C TYR A 42 9.09 -3.56 12.78
N LEU A 43 9.80 -3.51 13.91
CA LEU A 43 9.45 -2.57 14.99
C LEU A 43 9.52 -1.12 14.51
N LEU A 44 10.57 -0.77 13.76
CA LEU A 44 10.70 0.57 13.16
C LEU A 44 9.54 0.87 12.21
N ASN A 45 9.15 -0.07 11.35
CA ASN A 45 7.99 0.07 10.47
C ASN A 45 6.70 0.31 11.28
N GLY A 46 6.46 -0.49 12.32
CA GLY A 46 5.30 -0.31 13.21
C GLY A 46 5.29 1.05 13.92
N VAL A 47 6.45 1.51 14.40
CA VAL A 47 6.58 2.86 14.99
C VAL A 47 6.28 3.95 13.94
N CYS A 48 6.76 3.81 12.71
CA CYS A 48 6.43 4.73 11.62
C CYS A 48 4.92 4.79 11.38
N ILE A 49 4.24 3.63 11.33
CA ILE A 49 2.78 3.57 11.14
C ILE A 49 2.05 4.31 12.28
N ILE A 50 2.41 4.05 13.52
CA ILE A 50 1.75 4.65 14.68
C ILE A 50 2.01 6.16 14.77
N CYS A 51 3.29 6.57 14.67
CA CYS A 51 3.68 7.97 14.85
C CYS A 51 3.23 8.86 13.68
N LEU A 52 3.28 8.35 12.47
CA LEU A 52 2.93 9.12 11.28
C LEU A 52 1.43 9.09 10.97
N GLY A 53 0.71 8.03 11.38
CA GLY A 53 -0.68 7.79 11.00
C GLY A 53 -1.61 8.94 11.36
N GLY A 54 -1.65 9.35 12.62
CA GLY A 54 -2.54 10.42 13.06
C GLY A 54 -2.25 11.78 12.41
N PHE A 55 -0.96 12.09 12.22
CA PHE A 55 -0.54 13.35 11.61
C PHE A 55 -0.76 13.35 10.08
N LEU A 56 -0.29 12.33 9.39
CA LEU A 56 -0.37 12.27 7.92
C LEU A 56 -1.81 12.12 7.43
N THR A 57 -2.62 11.27 8.07
CA THR A 57 -4.01 11.05 7.67
C THR A 57 -4.77 12.37 7.68
N LYS A 58 -4.76 13.11 8.80
CA LYS A 58 -5.47 14.38 8.91
C LYS A 58 -4.97 15.43 7.92
N GLN A 59 -3.66 15.54 7.73
CA GLN A 59 -3.05 16.56 6.88
C GLN A 59 -3.23 16.26 5.39
N LEU A 60 -3.06 15.01 4.99
CA LEU A 60 -3.19 14.60 3.59
C LEU A 60 -4.65 14.60 3.14
N THR A 61 -5.56 14.03 3.93
CA THR A 61 -6.98 14.05 3.61
C THR A 61 -7.51 15.49 3.49
N ARG A 62 -7.07 16.42 4.36
CA ARG A 62 -7.47 17.82 4.28
C ARG A 62 -6.93 18.54 3.04
N ARG A 63 -5.72 18.21 2.57
CA ARG A 63 -5.07 18.89 1.43
C ARG A 63 -5.38 18.25 0.09
N LEU A 64 -5.40 16.94 0.01
CA LEU A 64 -5.51 16.18 -1.23
C LEU A 64 -6.89 15.51 -1.42
N GLY A 65 -7.73 15.51 -0.37
CA GLY A 65 -8.93 14.70 -0.30
C GLY A 65 -8.62 13.22 -0.14
N GLN A 66 -9.65 12.40 0.07
CA GLN A 66 -9.49 10.95 0.23
C GLN A 66 -8.86 10.29 -0.99
N LYS A 67 -9.35 10.61 -2.18
CA LYS A 67 -8.85 10.09 -3.47
C LYS A 67 -7.37 10.41 -3.70
N GLY A 68 -6.97 11.66 -3.46
CA GLY A 68 -5.59 12.11 -3.62
C GLY A 68 -4.64 11.44 -2.61
N SER A 69 -5.10 11.25 -1.39
CA SER A 69 -4.33 10.55 -0.34
C SER A 69 -4.06 9.09 -0.73
N LEU A 70 -5.06 8.38 -1.24
CA LEU A 70 -4.92 7.00 -1.71
C LEU A 70 -3.95 6.88 -2.89
N ALA A 71 -4.09 7.78 -3.88
CA ALA A 71 -3.17 7.81 -5.01
C ALA A 71 -1.73 8.09 -4.57
N LEU A 72 -1.52 9.00 -3.61
CA LEU A 72 -0.21 9.29 -3.04
C LEU A 72 0.37 8.07 -2.30
N ALA A 73 -0.43 7.34 -1.54
CA ALA A 73 0.00 6.11 -0.89
C ALA A 73 0.52 5.08 -1.91
N ALA A 74 -0.24 4.84 -2.98
CA ALA A 74 0.17 3.92 -4.03
C ALA A 74 1.43 4.41 -4.77
N VAL A 75 1.59 5.71 -4.99
CA VAL A 75 2.82 6.30 -5.59
C VAL A 75 4.02 6.11 -4.66
N LEU A 76 3.87 6.22 -3.35
CA LEU A 76 4.96 5.93 -2.40
C LEU A 76 5.37 4.46 -2.43
N TYR A 77 4.42 3.52 -2.54
CA TYR A 77 4.72 2.11 -2.75
C TYR A 77 5.54 1.89 -4.02
N ALA A 78 5.06 2.43 -5.14
CA ALA A 78 5.74 2.33 -6.42
C ALA A 78 7.17 2.92 -6.35
N GLY A 79 7.30 4.11 -5.77
CA GLY A 79 8.59 4.79 -5.60
C GLY A 79 9.57 3.98 -4.73
N ALA A 80 9.08 3.40 -3.64
CA ALA A 80 9.88 2.55 -2.75
C ALA A 80 10.45 1.33 -3.51
N PHE A 81 9.64 0.65 -4.31
CA PHE A 81 10.08 -0.49 -5.11
C PHE A 81 11.07 -0.08 -6.20
N LEU A 82 10.82 1.03 -6.89
CA LEU A 82 11.71 1.53 -7.94
C LEU A 82 13.07 1.98 -7.38
N ILE A 83 13.10 2.65 -6.22
CA ILE A 83 14.34 3.06 -5.56
C ILE A 83 15.20 1.82 -5.24
N TYR A 84 14.61 0.79 -4.64
CA TYR A 84 15.35 -0.43 -4.33
C TYR A 84 15.79 -1.18 -5.58
N ALA A 85 14.96 -1.22 -6.62
CA ALA A 85 15.30 -1.89 -7.89
C ALA A 85 16.53 -1.27 -8.58
N VAL A 86 16.67 0.08 -8.48
CA VAL A 86 17.81 0.81 -9.10
C VAL A 86 19.08 0.72 -8.26
N TRP A 87 18.95 0.80 -6.94
CA TRP A 87 20.07 0.78 -5.99
C TRP A 87 19.85 -0.27 -4.90
N PRO A 88 20.06 -1.57 -5.22
CA PRO A 88 19.87 -2.61 -4.21
C PRO A 88 20.95 -2.52 -3.13
N GLY A 89 20.54 -2.51 -1.85
CA GLY A 89 21.45 -2.45 -0.72
C GLY A 89 20.72 -2.27 0.61
N ILE A 90 21.46 -2.37 1.72
CA ILE A 90 20.88 -2.27 3.07
C ILE A 90 20.21 -0.91 3.29
N SER A 91 20.88 0.18 2.90
CA SER A 91 20.35 1.53 3.08
C SER A 91 19.03 1.75 2.33
N THR A 92 18.97 1.31 1.08
CA THR A 92 17.76 1.43 0.26
C THR A 92 16.64 0.48 0.72
N LEU A 93 17.00 -0.68 1.27
CA LEU A 93 16.05 -1.60 1.91
C LEU A 93 15.40 -0.96 3.15
N MET A 94 16.18 -0.22 3.96
CA MET A 94 15.65 0.55 5.10
C MET A 94 14.79 1.73 4.66
N VAL A 95 15.21 2.48 3.63
CA VAL A 95 14.38 3.55 3.04
C VAL A 95 13.06 3.01 2.53
N LEU A 96 13.09 1.88 1.82
CA LEU A 96 11.89 1.22 1.34
C LEU A 96 10.93 0.89 2.50
N LEU A 97 11.43 0.28 3.57
CA LEU A 97 10.65 -0.06 4.75
C LEU A 97 9.97 1.16 5.38
N VAL A 98 10.70 2.27 5.51
CA VAL A 98 10.15 3.53 6.06
C VAL A 98 9.10 4.12 5.12
N LEU A 99 9.33 4.11 3.81
CA LEU A 99 8.36 4.60 2.83
C LEU A 99 7.07 3.77 2.82
N LEU A 100 7.18 2.43 2.93
CA LEU A 100 6.01 1.56 3.06
C LEU A 100 5.26 1.84 4.36
N GLY A 101 5.97 1.94 5.50
CA GLY A 101 5.34 2.29 6.77
C GLY A 101 4.65 3.65 6.76
N ALA A 102 5.27 4.65 6.14
CA ALA A 102 4.64 5.96 5.95
C ALA A 102 3.39 5.87 5.06
N SER A 103 3.44 5.11 3.97
CA SER A 103 2.28 4.88 3.10
C SER A 103 1.15 4.16 3.83
N ASP A 104 1.46 3.09 4.54
CA ASP A 104 0.47 2.28 5.27
C ASP A 104 -0.19 3.06 6.41
N SER A 105 0.56 3.97 7.04
CA SER A 105 0.09 4.76 8.17
C SER A 105 -1.20 5.55 7.87
N TYR A 106 -1.36 6.03 6.66
CA TYR A 106 -2.57 6.76 6.23
C TYR A 106 -3.34 6.07 5.11
N GLY A 107 -2.65 5.26 4.30
CA GLY A 107 -3.25 4.57 3.16
C GLY A 107 -4.25 3.51 3.56
N LEU A 108 -3.93 2.66 4.55
CA LEU A 108 -4.83 1.61 5.01
C LEU A 108 -6.14 2.16 5.62
N PRO A 109 -6.12 3.12 6.56
CA PRO A 109 -7.35 3.75 7.04
C PRO A 109 -8.13 4.46 5.92
N ALA A 110 -7.42 5.16 5.02
CA ALA A 110 -8.06 5.88 3.91
C ALA A 110 -8.74 4.92 2.92
N GLN A 111 -8.21 3.70 2.72
CA GLN A 111 -8.83 2.70 1.85
C GLN A 111 -10.21 2.30 2.36
N SER A 112 -10.32 1.88 3.61
CA SER A 112 -11.61 1.46 4.17
C SER A 112 -12.62 2.60 4.19
N THR A 113 -12.19 3.80 4.60
CA THR A 113 -13.05 5.00 4.63
C THR A 113 -13.54 5.38 3.24
N TYR A 114 -12.63 5.47 2.25
CA TYR A 114 -13.02 5.79 0.88
C TYR A 114 -14.05 4.78 0.32
N TYR A 115 -13.84 3.49 0.59
CA TYR A 115 -14.74 2.44 0.14
C TYR A 115 -16.14 2.57 0.76
N THR A 116 -16.21 2.75 2.08
CA THR A 116 -17.49 2.88 2.79
C THR A 116 -18.24 4.17 2.47
N ASP A 117 -17.54 5.21 2.05
CA ASP A 117 -18.14 6.49 1.66
C ASP A 117 -18.64 6.51 0.19
N MET A 118 -18.35 5.46 -0.61
CA MET A 118 -18.89 5.35 -1.97
C MET A 118 -20.40 5.12 -1.96
N LYS A 119 -21.14 5.84 -2.81
CA LYS A 119 -22.61 5.76 -2.87
C LYS A 119 -23.14 4.35 -3.15
N GLU A 120 -22.49 3.64 -4.06
CA GLU A 120 -22.86 2.27 -4.40
C GLU A 120 -22.69 1.31 -3.20
N VAL A 121 -21.65 1.54 -2.40
CA VAL A 121 -21.34 0.76 -1.20
C VAL A 121 -22.38 1.02 -0.10
N GLN A 122 -22.73 2.29 0.12
CA GLN A 122 -23.77 2.68 1.06
C GLN A 122 -25.15 2.07 0.69
N ALA A 123 -25.47 2.06 -0.60
CA ALA A 123 -26.72 1.44 -1.09
C ALA A 123 -26.73 -0.08 -0.94
N TYR A 124 -25.57 -0.74 -1.00
CA TYR A 124 -25.46 -2.20 -0.86
C TYR A 124 -25.56 -2.69 0.59
N GLY A 125 -25.23 -1.84 1.54
CA GLY A 125 -25.22 -2.11 2.98
C GLY A 125 -23.84 -2.44 3.52
N TYR A 126 -23.48 -1.80 4.63
CA TYR A 126 -22.14 -1.79 5.22
C TYR A 126 -21.55 -3.19 5.43
N ASP A 127 -22.29 -4.10 6.13
CA ASP A 127 -21.77 -5.43 6.49
C ASP A 127 -21.45 -6.28 5.26
N LYS A 128 -22.32 -6.26 4.26
CA LYS A 128 -22.11 -6.99 3.00
C LYS A 128 -20.95 -6.41 2.21
N ALA A 129 -20.85 -5.10 2.16
CA ALA A 129 -19.77 -4.40 1.47
C ALA A 129 -18.42 -4.69 2.10
N MET A 130 -18.32 -4.65 3.43
CA MET A 130 -17.08 -5.00 4.13
C MET A 130 -16.70 -6.47 3.95
N GLY A 131 -17.65 -7.38 3.82
CA GLY A 131 -17.39 -8.76 3.44
C GLY A 131 -16.74 -8.88 2.05
N VAL A 132 -17.22 -8.12 1.07
CA VAL A 132 -16.62 -8.06 -0.27
C VAL A 132 -15.21 -7.44 -0.20
N TYR A 133 -15.04 -6.35 0.55
CA TYR A 133 -13.73 -5.73 0.75
C TYR A 133 -12.70 -6.73 1.32
N SER A 134 -13.05 -7.41 2.40
CA SER A 134 -12.17 -8.42 3.02
C SER A 134 -11.84 -9.58 2.10
N LEU A 135 -12.79 -9.99 1.24
CA LEU A 135 -12.52 -11.01 0.23
C LEU A 135 -11.43 -10.56 -0.75
N PHE A 136 -11.57 -9.35 -1.31
CA PHE A 136 -10.55 -8.80 -2.23
C PHE A 136 -9.22 -8.56 -1.54
N GLU A 137 -9.23 -8.09 -0.30
CA GLU A 137 -8.02 -7.93 0.51
C GLU A 137 -7.28 -9.26 0.68
N ASN A 138 -7.97 -10.31 1.14
CA ASN A 138 -7.38 -11.64 1.32
C ASN A 138 -6.87 -12.24 -0.01
N MET A 139 -7.64 -12.10 -1.10
CA MET A 139 -7.18 -12.52 -2.43
C MET A 139 -5.91 -11.78 -2.85
N SER A 140 -5.85 -10.48 -2.61
CA SER A 140 -4.67 -9.66 -2.93
C SER A 140 -3.43 -10.08 -2.16
N GLN A 141 -3.60 -10.50 -0.91
CA GLN A 141 -2.52 -11.05 -0.08
C GLN A 141 -1.98 -12.35 -0.67
N VAL A 142 -2.85 -13.27 -1.09
CA VAL A 142 -2.44 -14.52 -1.73
C VAL A 142 -1.71 -14.25 -3.05
N PHE A 143 -2.23 -13.36 -3.88
CA PHE A 143 -1.56 -12.95 -5.12
C PHE A 143 -0.22 -12.26 -4.85
N GLY A 144 -0.13 -11.42 -3.82
CA GLY A 144 1.10 -10.77 -3.40
C GLY A 144 2.19 -11.77 -3.08
N SER A 145 1.90 -12.77 -2.25
CA SER A 145 2.84 -13.84 -1.89
C SER A 145 3.34 -14.59 -3.12
N PHE A 146 2.45 -14.93 -4.04
CA PHE A 146 2.78 -15.63 -5.28
C PHE A 146 3.66 -14.79 -6.21
N ILE A 147 3.29 -13.52 -6.40
CA ILE A 147 4.05 -12.56 -7.23
C ILE A 147 5.46 -12.37 -6.68
N PHE A 148 5.61 -12.14 -5.38
CA PHE A 148 6.94 -11.94 -4.78
C PHE A 148 7.79 -13.22 -4.78
N GLY A 149 7.17 -14.39 -4.70
CA GLY A 149 7.86 -15.66 -4.93
C GLY A 149 8.45 -15.76 -6.33
N ILE A 150 7.68 -15.41 -7.37
CA ILE A 150 8.16 -15.36 -8.76
C ILE A 150 9.27 -14.31 -8.91
N ILE A 151 9.10 -13.12 -8.33
CA ILE A 151 10.10 -12.04 -8.37
C ILE A 151 11.43 -12.50 -7.77
N TYR A 152 11.38 -13.18 -6.63
CA TYR A 152 12.58 -13.65 -5.96
C TYR A 152 13.39 -14.63 -6.83
N VAL A 153 12.72 -15.56 -7.50
CA VAL A 153 13.37 -16.59 -8.33
C VAL A 153 13.88 -16.02 -9.67
N ASN A 154 13.17 -15.08 -10.28
CA ASN A 154 13.47 -14.59 -11.63
C ASN A 154 14.27 -13.28 -11.69
N GLY A 155 14.55 -12.67 -10.55
CA GLY A 155 15.34 -11.44 -10.47
C GLY A 155 14.60 -10.29 -9.82
N VAL A 156 15.04 -9.94 -8.62
CA VAL A 156 14.40 -8.97 -7.73
C VAL A 156 14.32 -7.58 -8.37
N ALA A 157 15.40 -7.09 -8.98
CA ALA A 157 15.42 -5.74 -9.56
C ALA A 157 14.40 -5.57 -10.69
N VAL A 158 14.36 -6.51 -11.62
CA VAL A 158 13.40 -6.49 -12.74
C VAL A 158 11.98 -6.64 -12.22
N GLY A 159 11.75 -7.59 -11.31
CA GLY A 159 10.43 -7.84 -10.74
C GLY A 159 9.88 -6.66 -9.96
N LEU A 160 10.68 -6.00 -9.13
CA LEU A 160 10.26 -4.81 -8.39
C LEU A 160 10.05 -3.59 -9.31
N THR A 161 10.82 -3.48 -10.40
CA THR A 161 10.57 -2.45 -11.43
C THR A 161 9.21 -2.65 -12.07
N ILE A 162 8.86 -3.89 -12.45
CA ILE A 162 7.55 -4.20 -13.03
C ILE A 162 6.44 -3.96 -12.01
N ALA A 163 6.58 -4.47 -10.78
CA ALA A 163 5.58 -4.29 -9.73
C ALA A 163 5.36 -2.81 -9.40
N GLY A 164 6.44 -2.03 -9.24
CA GLY A 164 6.37 -0.59 -9.02
C GLY A 164 5.71 0.15 -10.20
N GLY A 165 6.03 -0.22 -11.43
CA GLY A 165 5.42 0.33 -12.63
C GLY A 165 3.92 0.03 -12.72
N VAL A 166 3.50 -1.19 -12.39
CA VAL A 166 2.08 -1.58 -12.35
C VAL A 166 1.32 -0.80 -11.27
N ILE A 167 1.87 -0.72 -10.06
CA ILE A 167 1.25 0.04 -8.96
C ILE A 167 1.13 1.52 -9.34
N PHE A 168 2.17 2.10 -9.92
CA PHE A 168 2.16 3.49 -10.37
C PHE A 168 1.10 3.73 -11.44
N ALA A 169 1.04 2.89 -12.49
CA ALA A 169 0.05 3.00 -13.55
C ALA A 169 -1.38 2.86 -13.00
N ALA A 170 -1.61 1.90 -12.10
CA ALA A 170 -2.88 1.69 -11.43
C ALA A 170 -3.30 2.91 -10.58
N ALA A 171 -2.36 3.51 -9.85
CA ALA A 171 -2.59 4.74 -9.08
C ALA A 171 -2.96 5.92 -9.96
N VAL A 172 -2.28 6.09 -11.10
CA VAL A 172 -2.59 7.15 -12.07
C VAL A 172 -3.98 6.95 -12.67
N LEU A 173 -4.32 5.74 -13.10
CA LEU A 173 -5.65 5.42 -13.63
C LEU A 173 -6.74 5.69 -12.59
N PHE A 174 -6.52 5.27 -11.35
CA PHE A 174 -7.44 5.56 -10.26
C PHE A 174 -7.56 7.07 -10.00
N PHE A 175 -6.45 7.80 -10.00
CA PHE A 175 -6.49 9.26 -9.80
C PHE A 175 -7.22 9.99 -10.92
N LEU A 176 -7.12 9.54 -12.15
CA LEU A 176 -7.81 10.17 -13.29
C LEU A 176 -9.31 9.81 -13.32
N PHE A 177 -9.64 8.54 -13.18
CA PHE A 177 -10.98 8.01 -13.44
C PHE A 177 -11.77 7.60 -12.20
N GLY A 178 -11.15 7.51 -11.02
CA GLY A 178 -11.83 7.21 -9.76
C GLY A 178 -12.85 8.29 -9.38
N GLU A 179 -13.87 7.91 -8.65
CA GLU A 179 -14.87 8.82 -8.12
C GLU A 179 -14.26 9.79 -7.09
N LYS A 180 -14.74 11.02 -7.05
CA LYS A 180 -14.45 11.90 -5.90
C LYS A 180 -15.50 11.62 -4.83
N VAL A 181 -15.05 11.11 -3.71
CA VAL A 181 -15.88 10.89 -2.53
C VAL A 181 -15.61 12.04 -1.57
N ASP A 182 -16.65 12.77 -1.22
CA ASP A 182 -16.55 13.82 -0.21
C ASP A 182 -16.47 13.16 1.17
N ALA A 183 -15.51 13.60 1.99
CA ALA A 183 -15.43 13.15 3.36
C ALA A 183 -16.74 13.46 4.08
N GLY A 184 -17.38 12.46 4.65
CA GLY A 184 -18.60 12.63 5.44
C GLY A 184 -18.39 13.69 6.54
N GLU A 185 -19.44 14.35 6.99
CA GLU A 185 -19.41 15.46 7.93
C GLU A 185 -18.71 15.16 9.26
N GLU A 186 -18.57 13.88 9.63
CA GLU A 186 -17.85 13.44 10.85
C GLU A 186 -16.33 13.71 10.82
N SER A 187 -15.73 13.90 9.66
CA SER A 187 -14.29 14.23 9.51
C SER A 187 -13.99 15.73 9.71
N ARG A 188 -15.02 16.57 9.93
CA ARG A 188 -14.87 18.03 10.07
C ARG A 188 -14.94 18.54 11.51
N ALA A 189 -15.18 17.66 12.48
CA ALA A 189 -15.27 18.02 13.90
C ALA A 189 -13.94 17.90 14.67
#